data_3592d68f871636b1f87f5285dd137401
#
_entry.id   3592d68f871636b1f87f5285dd137401
#
_cell.length_a   1.000
_cell.length_b   1.000
_cell.length_c   1.000
_cell.angle_alpha   90.00
_cell.angle_beta   90.00
_cell.angle_gamma   90.00
#
_symmetry.space_group_name_H-M   'P 1'
#
loop_
_entity.id
_entity.type
_entity.pdbx_description
1 polymer ?
#
loop_
_entity_poly.entity_id
_entity_poly.type
_entity_poly.pdbx_seq_one_letter_code
_entity_poly.pdbx_strand_id
1 'polypeptide(L)'
;MDKEVKIFFIIIFICMIVISIISVGLILKRRKVLVIVGLVILTVELIVAIIPCVLDYGNALNNRYEVTSGIALNNSKSSKVPWRTAEILEDTSGRKITLMFFSEKINKGDYLVVKYLKHLKFGILMEKTDRKND
;
A
#
# COMPACT_ATOMS: atom_id res chain seq x y z
N MET A 1 6.55 -15.71 1.58
CA MET A 1 6.36 -14.26 1.29
C MET A 1 6.92 -13.93 -0.09
N ASP A 2 6.11 -13.36 -0.96
CA ASP A 2 6.47 -13.03 -2.33
C ASP A 2 7.56 -11.95 -2.43
N LYS A 3 8.33 -11.98 -3.53
CA LYS A 3 9.45 -11.05 -3.75
C LYS A 3 8.97 -9.58 -3.76
N GLU A 4 7.84 -9.31 -4.38
CA GLU A 4 7.26 -7.96 -4.45
C GLU A 4 6.88 -7.43 -3.08
N VAL A 5 6.29 -8.28 -2.24
CA VAL A 5 5.92 -7.95 -0.86
C VAL A 5 7.16 -7.66 -0.01
N LYS A 6 8.24 -8.44 -0.18
CA LYS A 6 9.52 -8.16 0.49
C LYS A 6 10.06 -6.78 0.14
N ILE A 7 10.11 -6.46 -1.14
CA ILE A 7 10.59 -5.16 -1.62
C ILE A 7 9.72 -4.03 -1.04
N PHE A 8 8.41 -4.20 -1.04
CA PHE A 8 7.47 -3.23 -0.49
C PHE A 8 7.72 -2.97 1.00
N PHE A 9 7.87 -4.03 1.81
CA PHE A 9 8.19 -3.88 3.24
C PHE A 9 9.54 -3.20 3.47
N ILE A 10 10.56 -3.52 2.67
CA ILE A 10 11.88 -2.85 2.78
C ILE A 10 11.74 -1.35 2.51
N ILE A 11 11.01 -0.96 1.47
CA ILE A 11 10.81 0.46 1.13
C ILE A 11 10.06 1.18 2.26
N ILE A 12 8.95 0.60 2.74
CA ILE A 12 8.18 1.19 3.84
C ILE A 12 9.05 1.33 5.09
N PHE A 13 9.82 0.30 5.43
CA PHE A 13 10.68 0.30 6.61
C PHE A 13 11.75 1.40 6.54
N ILE A 14 12.39 1.58 5.37
CA ILE A 14 13.33 2.68 5.14
C ILE A 14 12.64 4.03 5.31
N CYS A 15 11.44 4.20 4.72
CA CYS A 15 10.67 5.44 4.85
C CYS A 15 10.31 5.74 6.32
N MET A 16 9.88 4.74 7.08
CA MET A 16 9.58 4.89 8.51
C MET A 16 10.81 5.34 9.30
N ILE A 17 11.98 4.73 9.07
CA ILE A 17 13.21 5.13 9.74
C ILE A 17 13.54 6.60 9.43
N VAL A 18 13.45 7.03 8.18
CA VAL A 18 13.73 8.42 7.78
C VAL A 18 12.77 9.39 8.46
N ILE A 19 11.47 9.09 8.47
CA ILE A 19 10.45 9.95 9.10
C ILE A 19 10.70 10.03 10.61
N SER A 20 10.99 8.91 11.27
CA SER A 20 11.29 8.86 12.70
C SER A 20 12.52 9.70 13.05
N ILE A 21 13.60 9.62 12.26
CA ILE A 21 14.82 10.43 12.46
C ILE A 21 14.50 11.92 12.36
N ILE A 22 13.73 12.33 11.35
CA ILE A 22 13.32 13.73 11.16
C ILE A 22 12.49 14.19 12.37
N SER A 23 11.53 13.40 12.79
CA SER A 23 10.63 13.72 13.91
C SER A 23 11.39 13.89 15.23
N VAL A 24 12.32 12.97 15.52
CA VAL A 24 13.20 13.07 16.70
C VAL A 24 14.10 14.32 16.60
N GLY A 25 14.64 14.61 15.42
CA GLY A 25 15.43 15.83 15.19
C GLY A 25 14.63 17.12 15.46
N LEU A 26 13.34 17.17 15.13
CA LEU A 26 12.46 18.28 15.46
C LEU A 26 12.24 18.41 16.96
N ILE A 27 12.01 17.30 17.66
CA ILE A 27 11.82 17.27 19.12
C ILE A 27 13.07 17.77 19.86
N LEU A 28 14.25 17.35 19.42
CA LEU A 28 15.52 17.74 20.04
C LEU A 28 15.85 19.23 19.93
N LYS A 29 15.25 19.95 19.00
CA LYS A 29 15.41 21.42 18.89
C LYS A 29 14.80 22.22 20.04
N ARG A 30 14.08 21.58 20.96
CA ARG A 30 13.50 22.14 22.19
C ARG A 30 12.58 23.36 22.02
N ARG A 31 12.22 23.74 20.80
CA ARG A 31 11.21 24.79 20.54
C ARG A 31 9.82 24.16 20.68
N LYS A 32 8.97 24.70 21.54
CA LYS A 32 7.63 24.16 21.85
C LYS A 32 6.84 23.72 20.60
N VAL A 33 6.81 24.59 19.58
CA VAL A 33 6.09 24.31 18.32
C VAL A 33 6.70 23.11 17.60
N LEU A 34 8.04 23.02 17.48
CA LEU A 34 8.70 21.90 16.80
C LEU A 34 8.54 20.58 17.54
N VAL A 35 8.51 20.61 18.87
CA VAL A 35 8.23 19.43 19.71
C VAL A 35 6.82 18.91 19.41
N ILE A 36 5.82 19.79 19.41
CA ILE A 36 4.43 19.41 19.10
C ILE A 36 4.34 18.80 17.69
N VAL A 37 4.92 19.45 16.70
CA VAL A 37 4.94 18.95 15.30
C VAL A 37 5.61 17.58 15.22
N GLY A 38 6.76 17.39 15.85
CA GLY A 38 7.46 16.10 15.88
C GLY A 38 6.64 14.99 16.53
N LEU A 39 5.96 15.28 17.64
CA LEU A 39 5.08 14.31 18.31
C LEU A 39 3.86 13.94 17.46
N VAL A 40 3.24 14.92 16.78
CA VAL A 40 2.13 14.67 15.86
C VAL A 40 2.57 13.77 14.71
N ILE A 41 3.72 14.03 14.09
CA ILE A 41 4.24 13.20 13.00
C ILE A 41 4.47 11.76 13.49
N LEU A 42 5.13 11.56 14.66
CA LEU A 42 5.33 10.22 15.21
C LEU A 42 4.03 9.48 15.52
N THR A 43 3.02 10.19 16.03
CA THR A 43 1.70 9.60 16.32
C THR A 43 1.01 9.15 15.03
N VAL A 44 1.03 9.98 13.98
CA VAL A 44 0.45 9.65 12.69
C VAL A 44 1.20 8.47 12.06
N GLU A 45 2.54 8.46 12.10
CA GLU A 45 3.35 7.36 11.60
C GLU A 45 3.02 6.04 12.30
N LEU A 46 2.86 6.05 13.63
CA LEU A 46 2.48 4.88 14.41
C LEU A 46 1.15 4.29 13.92
N ILE A 47 0.13 5.12 13.77
CA ILE A 47 -1.23 4.67 13.43
C ILE A 47 -1.32 4.24 11.96
N VAL A 48 -0.74 5.01 11.04
CA VAL A 48 -0.94 4.84 9.59
C VAL A 48 0.05 3.88 8.98
N ALA A 49 1.28 3.79 9.51
CA ALA A 49 2.34 2.97 8.93
C ALA A 49 2.74 1.78 9.83
N ILE A 50 3.09 2.02 11.07
CA ILE A 50 3.67 0.98 11.94
C ILE A 50 2.64 -0.11 12.25
N ILE A 51 1.45 0.26 12.73
CA ILE A 51 0.42 -0.73 13.10
C ILE A 51 -0.01 -1.58 11.90
N PRO A 52 -0.42 -1.01 10.74
CA PRO A 52 -0.76 -1.81 9.57
C PRO A 52 0.40 -2.68 9.07
N CYS A 53 1.64 -2.16 9.13
CA CYS A 53 2.82 -2.88 8.71
C CYS A 53 3.07 -4.13 9.58
N VAL A 54 2.96 -4.01 10.91
CA VAL A 54 3.14 -5.13 11.84
C VAL A 54 2.08 -6.21 11.64
N LEU A 55 0.81 -5.80 11.49
CA LEU A 55 -0.30 -6.72 11.27
C LEU A 55 -0.15 -7.50 9.96
N ASP A 56 0.19 -6.80 8.88
CA ASP A 56 0.31 -7.41 7.56
C ASP A 56 1.64 -8.15 7.36
N TYR A 57 2.70 -7.80 8.09
CA TYR A 57 3.95 -8.55 8.04
C TYR A 57 3.77 -10.00 8.53
N GLY A 58 3.05 -10.19 9.64
CA GLY A 58 2.69 -11.52 10.13
C GLY A 58 1.83 -12.31 9.14
N ASN A 59 0.88 -11.64 8.49
CA ASN A 59 0.05 -12.25 7.44
C ASN A 59 0.89 -12.63 6.21
N ALA A 60 1.79 -11.76 5.76
CA ALA A 60 2.67 -12.02 4.63
C ALA A 60 3.63 -13.19 4.87
N LEU A 61 4.20 -13.31 6.08
CA LEU A 61 5.06 -14.43 6.46
C LEU A 61 4.33 -15.78 6.40
N ASN A 62 3.06 -15.79 6.83
CA ASN A 62 2.22 -16.99 6.84
C ASN A 62 1.46 -17.19 5.52
N ASN A 63 1.77 -16.43 4.47
CA ASN A 63 1.07 -16.43 3.17
C ASN A 63 -0.47 -16.24 3.29
N ARG A 64 -0.90 -15.48 4.30
CA ARG A 64 -2.31 -15.15 4.53
C ARG A 64 -2.65 -13.86 3.79
N TYR A 65 -3.04 -13.99 2.53
CA TYR A 65 -3.52 -12.90 1.69
C TYR A 65 -5.03 -12.99 1.53
N GLU A 66 -5.69 -11.86 1.40
CA GLU A 66 -7.05 -11.80 0.87
C GLU A 66 -6.97 -11.85 -0.66
N VAL A 67 -7.88 -12.59 -1.29
CA VAL A 67 -7.98 -12.68 -2.75
C VAL A 67 -9.26 -11.99 -3.18
N THR A 68 -9.16 -11.13 -4.17
CA THR A 68 -10.31 -10.48 -4.79
C THR A 68 -10.20 -10.51 -6.30
N SER A 69 -11.35 -10.49 -6.98
CA SER A 69 -11.44 -10.35 -8.41
C SER A 69 -12.40 -9.23 -8.76
N GLY A 70 -12.17 -8.58 -9.88
CA GLY A 70 -13.05 -7.51 -10.32
C GLY A 70 -12.50 -6.71 -11.49
N ILE A 71 -13.25 -5.68 -11.87
CA ILE A 71 -12.97 -4.82 -13.02
C ILE A 71 -12.27 -3.55 -12.55
N ALA A 72 -11.18 -3.18 -13.23
CA ALA A 72 -10.50 -1.90 -12.99
C ALA A 72 -11.39 -0.73 -13.41
N LEU A 73 -11.69 0.17 -12.46
CA LEU A 73 -12.57 1.32 -12.69
C LEU A 73 -11.87 2.48 -13.41
N ASN A 74 -10.55 2.55 -13.28
CA ASN A 74 -9.71 3.58 -13.88
C ASN A 74 -8.36 3.02 -14.33
N ASN A 75 -7.65 3.80 -15.13
CA ASN A 75 -6.29 3.48 -15.48
C ASN A 75 -5.39 3.60 -14.25
N SER A 76 -4.44 2.66 -14.08
CA SER A 76 -3.50 2.73 -12.97
C SER A 76 -2.70 4.03 -13.02
N LYS A 77 -2.74 4.77 -11.91
CA LYS A 77 -1.98 6.02 -11.76
C LYS A 77 -0.55 5.66 -11.34
N SER A 78 0.41 6.12 -12.14
CA SER A 78 1.81 6.12 -11.75
C SER A 78 2.05 7.41 -10.95
N SER A 79 2.54 7.28 -9.73
CA SER A 79 3.03 8.41 -8.93
C SER A 79 4.56 8.44 -8.97
N LYS A 80 5.17 9.40 -8.25
CA LYS A 80 6.64 9.46 -8.08
C LYS A 80 7.21 8.30 -7.24
N VAL A 81 6.33 7.43 -6.73
CA VAL A 81 6.69 6.22 -5.98
C VAL A 81 6.77 5.02 -6.92
N PRO A 82 7.52 3.96 -6.57
CA PRO A 82 7.74 2.81 -7.44
C PRO A 82 6.50 1.92 -7.65
N TRP A 83 5.39 2.21 -6.99
CA TRP A 83 4.13 1.46 -7.14
C TRP A 83 3.05 2.27 -7.86
N ARG A 84 2.09 1.56 -8.42
CA ARG A 84 0.90 2.11 -9.06
C ARG A 84 -0.32 1.86 -8.21
N THR A 85 -1.32 2.70 -8.31
CA THR A 85 -2.63 2.52 -7.66
C THR A 85 -3.70 2.28 -8.69
N ALA A 86 -4.58 1.33 -8.43
CA ALA A 86 -5.78 1.08 -9.23
C ALA A 86 -6.99 0.87 -8.31
N GLU A 87 -8.14 1.34 -8.76
CA GLU A 87 -9.43 1.07 -8.13
C GLU A 87 -10.09 -0.11 -8.83
N ILE A 88 -10.49 -1.10 -8.05
CA ILE A 88 -11.13 -2.33 -8.53
C ILE A 88 -12.56 -2.36 -7.99
N LEU A 89 -13.51 -2.64 -8.84
CA LEU A 89 -14.87 -2.98 -8.44
C LEU A 89 -14.93 -4.49 -8.20
N GLU A 90 -15.03 -4.87 -6.94
CA GLU A 90 -15.03 -6.27 -6.53
C GLU A 90 -16.31 -6.98 -6.98
N ASP A 91 -16.18 -8.13 -7.63
CA ASP A 91 -17.31 -8.89 -8.17
C ASP A 91 -18.23 -9.44 -7.08
N THR A 92 -17.66 -9.85 -5.95
CA THR A 92 -18.40 -10.52 -4.89
C THR A 92 -19.20 -9.56 -4.03
N SER A 93 -18.68 -8.38 -3.75
CA SER A 93 -19.30 -7.41 -2.82
C SER A 93 -19.82 -6.15 -3.50
N GLY A 94 -19.47 -5.90 -4.76
CA GLY A 94 -19.75 -4.64 -5.45
C GLY A 94 -19.04 -3.44 -4.83
N ARG A 95 -18.07 -3.65 -3.93
CA ARG A 95 -17.33 -2.58 -3.26
C ARG A 95 -16.16 -2.12 -4.11
N LYS A 96 -15.85 -0.85 -4.00
CA LYS A 96 -14.63 -0.28 -4.59
C LYS A 96 -13.47 -0.49 -3.62
N ILE A 97 -12.40 -1.12 -4.11
CA ILE A 97 -11.16 -1.30 -3.36
C ILE A 97 -10.03 -0.61 -4.12
N THR A 98 -9.28 0.23 -3.43
CA THR A 98 -8.06 0.84 -3.97
C THR A 98 -6.86 0.02 -3.51
N LEU A 99 -6.09 -0.50 -4.45
CA LEU A 99 -4.92 -1.32 -4.19
C LEU A 99 -3.67 -0.71 -4.83
N MET A 100 -2.53 -0.97 -4.21
CA MET A 100 -1.20 -0.59 -4.70
C MET A 100 -0.50 -1.82 -5.28
N PHE A 101 0.20 -1.64 -6.41
CA PHE A 101 0.89 -2.73 -7.13
C PHE A 101 2.24 -2.28 -7.66
N PHE A 102 3.19 -3.20 -7.77
CA PHE A 102 4.41 -3.04 -8.58
C PHE A 102 4.23 -3.52 -10.03
N SER A 103 3.01 -3.86 -10.42
CA SER A 103 2.71 -4.48 -11.71
C SER A 103 2.79 -3.52 -12.89
N GLU A 104 2.59 -4.10 -14.07
CA GLU A 104 2.40 -3.41 -15.34
C GLU A 104 1.22 -2.43 -15.30
N LYS A 105 1.09 -1.65 -16.36
CA LYS A 105 -0.02 -0.70 -16.51
C LYS A 105 -1.36 -1.46 -16.55
N ILE A 106 -2.26 -1.09 -15.65
CA ILE A 106 -3.64 -1.55 -15.62
C ILE A 106 -4.49 -0.50 -16.33
N ASN A 107 -5.34 -0.93 -17.26
CA ASN A 107 -6.25 -0.05 -17.98
C ASN A 107 -7.66 -0.18 -17.41
N LYS A 108 -8.45 0.88 -17.57
CA LYS A 108 -9.87 0.84 -17.23
C LYS A 108 -10.57 -0.28 -18.02
N GLY A 109 -11.34 -1.11 -17.31
CA GLY A 109 -12.06 -2.24 -17.89
C GLY A 109 -11.32 -3.56 -17.86
N ASP A 110 -10.01 -3.58 -17.54
CA ASP A 110 -9.27 -4.84 -17.36
C ASP A 110 -9.88 -5.65 -16.22
N TYR A 111 -10.03 -6.94 -16.41
CA TYR A 111 -10.43 -7.87 -15.36
C TYR A 111 -9.18 -8.36 -14.63
N LEU A 112 -9.20 -8.25 -13.31
CA LEU A 112 -8.05 -8.52 -12.47
C LEU A 112 -8.39 -9.55 -11.41
N VAL A 113 -7.48 -10.48 -11.17
CA VAL A 113 -7.46 -11.34 -9.99
C VAL A 113 -6.24 -10.96 -9.16
N VAL A 114 -6.47 -10.55 -7.93
CA VAL A 114 -5.44 -9.95 -7.06
C VAL A 114 -5.46 -10.60 -5.70
N LYS A 115 -4.29 -10.96 -5.19
CA LYS A 115 -4.09 -11.26 -3.76
C LYS A 115 -3.47 -10.04 -3.08
N TYR A 116 -3.98 -9.64 -1.92
CA TYR A 116 -3.55 -8.40 -1.28
C TYR A 116 -3.46 -8.52 0.24
N LEU A 117 -2.69 -7.60 0.82
CA LEU A 117 -2.56 -7.41 2.26
C LEU A 117 -3.68 -6.50 2.74
N LYS A 118 -4.44 -6.95 3.73
CA LYS A 118 -5.69 -6.33 4.17
C LYS A 118 -5.53 -4.89 4.66
N HIS A 119 -4.50 -4.61 5.46
CA HIS A 119 -4.32 -3.33 6.12
C HIS A 119 -3.52 -2.34 5.25
N LEU A 120 -2.45 -2.79 4.62
CA LEU A 120 -1.61 -1.99 3.74
C LEU A 120 -2.18 -1.77 2.36
N LYS A 121 -3.20 -2.56 1.97
CA LYS A 121 -3.80 -2.51 0.61
C LYS A 121 -2.78 -2.68 -0.51
N PHE A 122 -1.72 -3.43 -0.25
CA PHE A 122 -0.73 -3.79 -1.24
C PHE A 122 -1.10 -5.13 -1.89
N GLY A 123 -1.29 -5.12 -3.20
CA GLY A 123 -1.73 -6.26 -3.98
C GLY A 123 -0.65 -6.81 -4.91
N ILE A 124 -0.74 -8.10 -5.18
CA ILE A 124 0.02 -8.80 -6.19
C ILE A 124 -0.96 -9.25 -7.25
N LEU A 125 -0.71 -8.83 -8.48
CA LEU A 125 -1.52 -9.23 -9.62
C LEU A 125 -1.25 -10.71 -9.93
N MET A 126 -2.29 -11.54 -9.81
CA MET A 126 -2.23 -12.96 -10.14
C MET A 126 -2.60 -13.21 -11.60
N GLU A 127 -3.63 -12.51 -12.05
CA GLU A 127 -4.17 -12.66 -13.40
C GLU A 127 -4.69 -11.33 -13.91
N LYS A 128 -4.43 -11.04 -15.18
CA LYS A 128 -4.93 -9.86 -15.87
C LYS A 128 -5.49 -10.29 -17.20
N THR A 129 -6.76 -10.02 -17.43
CA THR A 129 -7.40 -10.23 -18.73
C THR A 129 -7.75 -8.88 -19.32
N ASP A 130 -7.07 -8.53 -20.42
CA ASP A 130 -7.39 -7.32 -21.17
C ASP A 130 -8.77 -7.52 -21.81
N ARG A 131 -9.75 -6.74 -21.42
CA ARG A 131 -11.01 -6.69 -22.13
C ARG A 131 -10.77 -5.93 -23.43
N LYS A 132 -10.35 -6.64 -24.48
CA LYS A 132 -10.43 -6.12 -25.84
C LYS A 132 -11.90 -5.78 -26.08
N ASN A 133 -12.15 -4.52 -26.43
CA ASN A 133 -13.48 -4.07 -26.87
C ASN A 133 -14.01 -5.02 -27.95
N ASP A 134 -15.01 -5.79 -27.60
CA ASP A 134 -15.95 -6.30 -28.57
C ASP A 134 -16.95 -5.20 -28.90
#